data_39c48d6b8e3cd22daecf9ea18e19d446
#
_entry.id   39c48d6b8e3cd22daecf9ea18e19d446
#
_cell.length_a   1.000
_cell.length_b   1.000
_cell.length_c   1.000
_cell.angle_alpha   90.00
_cell.angle_beta   90.00
_cell.angle_gamma   90.00
#
_symmetry.space_group_name_H-M   'P 1'
#
loop_
_entity.id
_entity.type
_entity.pdbx_description
1 polymer ?
#
loop_
_entity_poly.entity_id
_entity_poly.type
_entity_poly.pdbx_seq_one_letter_code
_entity_poly.pdbx_strand_id
1 'polypeptide(L)'
;RAADGPEIVCVTNRDGPAGIESQADADLAAVQTAAMVAAASAAGADAPDAADAYVIACFSDPGLAAAREATDKPVFGIAECGVLAALGHGAAVGVIAILSTSVARHWRYFRSLGLDRRIAGDRPIEMGVAALSDADATCRRLIEVGTCLRDVDGAGALVLGCAGMAAYRGAVERAVGLPVIDPTQAAVAMAATSLRFRAAG
;
A
#
# COMPACT_ATOMS: atom_id res chain seq x y z
N ARG A 1 9.29 -21.09 17.32
CA ARG A 1 10.40 -20.58 16.48
C ARG A 1 9.86 -19.40 15.67
N ALA A 2 9.75 -18.25 16.29
CA ALA A 2 9.51 -16.97 15.64
C ALA A 2 10.84 -16.22 15.71
N ALA A 3 11.75 -16.44 14.80
CA ALA A 3 13.04 -15.82 14.89
C ALA A 3 13.70 -15.45 13.54
N ASP A 4 13.05 -15.58 12.42
CA ASP A 4 13.71 -15.24 11.15
C ASP A 4 12.79 -14.44 10.21
N GLY A 5 12.06 -13.46 10.74
CA GLY A 5 11.42 -12.42 9.94
C GLY A 5 12.46 -11.36 9.56
N PRO A 6 12.20 -10.58 8.47
CA PRO A 6 13.07 -9.47 8.12
C PRO A 6 13.06 -8.43 9.25
N GLU A 7 14.21 -7.82 9.49
CA GLU A 7 14.27 -6.59 10.27
C GLU A 7 13.62 -5.46 9.45
N ILE A 8 12.75 -4.68 10.09
CA ILE A 8 12.02 -3.59 9.44
C ILE A 8 12.48 -2.26 10.03
N VAL A 9 13.14 -1.45 9.21
CA VAL A 9 13.52 -0.09 9.58
C VAL A 9 12.53 0.88 8.93
N CYS A 10 11.82 1.67 9.76
CA CYS A 10 10.88 2.67 9.29
C CYS A 10 11.56 4.03 9.16
N VAL A 11 11.54 4.59 7.94
CA VAL A 11 12.07 5.92 7.65
C VAL A 11 10.94 6.84 7.24
N THR A 12 10.84 8.01 7.88
CA THR A 12 9.82 9.01 7.57
C THR A 12 10.39 10.08 6.66
N ASN A 13 9.67 10.37 5.56
CA ASN A 13 9.92 11.55 4.74
C ASN A 13 9.46 12.81 5.49
N ARG A 14 10.38 13.47 6.20
CA ARG A 14 10.07 14.63 7.05
C ARG A 14 9.81 15.91 6.26
N ASP A 15 10.26 15.97 5.02
CA ASP A 15 10.11 17.11 4.11
C ASP A 15 8.90 16.93 3.18
N GLY A 16 8.18 15.83 3.33
CA GLY A 16 7.00 15.50 2.55
C GLY A 16 5.72 16.15 3.07
N PRO A 17 4.62 16.06 2.32
CA PRO A 17 3.31 16.49 2.78
C PRO A 17 2.88 15.67 4.00
N ALA A 18 2.11 16.30 4.90
CA ALA A 18 1.59 15.65 6.12
C ALA A 18 0.65 14.46 5.82
N GLY A 19 0.04 14.45 4.63
CA GLY A 19 -0.76 13.37 4.07
C GLY A 19 -0.81 13.50 2.57
N ILE A 20 -0.91 12.37 1.86
CA ILE A 20 -1.01 12.37 0.39
C ILE A 20 -2.50 12.30 0.02
N GLU A 21 -3.12 13.46 -0.11
CA GLU A 21 -4.56 13.61 -0.34
C GLU A 21 -4.89 14.20 -1.71
N SER A 22 -3.91 14.81 -2.38
CA SER A 22 -4.02 15.39 -3.72
C SER A 22 -3.01 14.80 -4.70
N GLN A 23 -3.16 15.12 -6.00
CA GLN A 23 -2.16 14.77 -7.02
C GLN A 23 -0.84 15.51 -6.77
N ALA A 24 -0.90 16.79 -6.37
CA ALA A 24 0.29 17.57 -6.09
C ALA A 24 1.11 16.95 -4.93
N ASP A 25 0.43 16.48 -3.87
CA ASP A 25 1.09 15.78 -2.77
C ASP A 25 1.77 14.49 -3.25
N ALA A 26 1.10 13.73 -4.12
CA ALA A 26 1.63 12.50 -4.68
C ALA A 26 2.85 12.75 -5.57
N ASP A 27 2.82 13.78 -6.40
CA ASP A 27 3.93 14.14 -7.30
C ASP A 27 5.15 14.63 -6.50
N LEU A 28 4.94 15.46 -5.48
CA LEU A 28 6.01 15.89 -4.57
C LEU A 28 6.61 14.69 -3.83
N ALA A 29 5.79 13.84 -3.25
CA ALA A 29 6.24 12.65 -2.55
C ALA A 29 6.98 11.68 -3.48
N ALA A 30 6.60 11.59 -4.77
CA ALA A 30 7.26 10.72 -5.73
C ALA A 30 8.74 11.10 -5.94
N VAL A 31 9.02 12.38 -6.10
CA VAL A 31 10.40 12.88 -6.25
C VAL A 31 11.22 12.60 -4.98
N GLN A 32 10.63 12.91 -3.84
CA GLN A 32 11.31 12.74 -2.54
C GLN A 32 11.57 11.27 -2.21
N THR A 33 10.58 10.40 -2.43
CA THR A 33 10.72 8.96 -2.16
C THR A 33 11.79 8.32 -3.02
N ALA A 34 11.83 8.64 -4.31
CA ALA A 34 12.87 8.15 -5.22
C ALA A 34 14.28 8.62 -4.78
N ALA A 35 14.40 9.87 -4.37
CA ALA A 35 15.66 10.41 -3.85
C ALA A 35 16.09 9.72 -2.54
N MET A 36 15.15 9.42 -1.64
CA MET A 36 15.46 8.70 -0.39
C MET A 36 15.97 7.28 -0.67
N VAL A 37 15.34 6.56 -1.59
CA VAL A 37 15.78 5.21 -2.00
C VAL A 37 17.16 5.27 -2.64
N ALA A 38 17.39 6.23 -3.54
CA ALA A 38 18.70 6.45 -4.18
C ALA A 38 19.81 6.72 -3.15
N ALA A 39 19.55 7.60 -2.20
CA ALA A 39 20.50 7.94 -1.14
C ALA A 39 20.80 6.73 -0.23
N ALA A 40 19.78 6.00 0.20
CA ALA A 40 19.93 4.80 1.02
C ALA A 40 20.68 3.68 0.28
N SER A 41 20.44 3.52 -1.03
CA SER A 41 21.15 2.55 -1.85
C SER A 41 22.63 2.93 -2.06
N ALA A 42 22.93 4.22 -2.27
CA ALA A 42 24.28 4.72 -2.48
C ALA A 42 25.15 4.68 -1.21
N ALA A 43 24.57 4.64 -0.03
CA ALA A 43 25.28 4.53 1.24
C ALA A 43 26.04 3.20 1.40
N GLY A 44 25.68 2.19 0.59
CA GLY A 44 26.37 0.90 0.54
C GLY A 44 25.89 -0.12 1.58
N ALA A 45 26.46 -1.33 1.48
CA ALA A 45 26.05 -2.46 2.31
C ALA A 45 26.51 -2.35 3.78
N ASP A 46 27.55 -1.55 4.03
CA ASP A 46 28.12 -1.37 5.38
C ASP A 46 27.47 -0.20 6.14
N ALA A 47 26.51 0.50 5.53
CA ALA A 47 25.81 1.59 6.21
C ALA A 47 24.91 1.04 7.34
N PRO A 48 24.75 1.78 8.46
CA PRO A 48 23.92 1.35 9.58
C PRO A 48 22.46 1.03 9.18
N ASP A 49 21.97 1.71 8.15
CA ASP A 49 20.60 1.56 7.62
C ASP A 49 20.59 0.83 6.26
N ALA A 50 21.61 0.00 5.98
CA ALA A 50 21.68 -0.79 4.76
C ALA A 50 20.48 -1.73 4.69
N ALA A 51 19.68 -1.60 3.63
CA ALA A 51 18.50 -2.42 3.41
C ALA A 51 18.69 -3.36 2.23
N ASP A 52 18.16 -4.57 2.28
CA ASP A 52 18.16 -5.54 1.18
C ASP A 52 16.99 -5.34 0.22
N ALA A 53 15.94 -4.66 0.67
CA ALA A 53 14.76 -4.28 -0.11
C ALA A 53 14.12 -3.01 0.45
N TYR A 54 13.34 -2.32 -0.37
CA TYR A 54 12.62 -1.11 0.01
C TYR A 54 11.11 -1.30 -0.15
N VAL A 55 10.33 -0.71 0.76
CA VAL A 55 8.86 -0.68 0.69
C VAL A 55 8.39 0.77 0.75
N ILE A 56 7.62 1.20 -0.25
CA ILE A 56 7.00 2.53 -0.29
C ILE A 56 5.63 2.41 0.37
N ALA A 57 5.52 2.90 1.61
CA ALA A 57 4.35 2.71 2.48
C ALA A 57 3.26 3.78 2.27
N CYS A 58 2.89 4.05 1.02
CA CYS A 58 1.78 4.93 0.63
C CYS A 58 0.96 4.29 -0.49
N PHE A 59 -0.38 4.30 -0.37
CA PHE A 59 -1.27 3.66 -1.34
C PHE A 59 -1.49 4.52 -2.62
N SER A 60 -0.42 4.93 -3.23
CA SER A 60 -0.31 5.53 -4.56
C SER A 60 1.05 5.17 -5.14
N ASP A 61 1.85 4.44 -4.37
CA ASP A 61 3.22 4.01 -4.69
C ASP A 61 4.05 5.17 -5.29
N PRO A 62 4.09 6.35 -4.62
CA PRO A 62 4.69 7.55 -5.20
C PRO A 62 6.18 7.33 -5.44
N GLY A 63 6.60 7.54 -6.70
CA GLY A 63 8.00 7.41 -7.11
C GLY A 63 8.51 5.97 -7.28
N LEU A 64 7.63 4.95 -7.24
CA LEU A 64 8.03 3.54 -7.32
C LEU A 64 8.87 3.23 -8.57
N ALA A 65 8.48 3.70 -9.75
CA ALA A 65 9.22 3.48 -10.98
C ALA A 65 10.62 4.11 -10.91
N ALA A 66 10.71 5.37 -10.52
CA ALA A 66 11.99 6.06 -10.38
C ALA A 66 12.88 5.46 -9.27
N ALA A 67 12.28 5.00 -8.17
CA ALA A 67 13.01 4.30 -7.13
C ALA A 67 13.59 2.96 -7.64
N ARG A 68 12.87 2.23 -8.47
CA ARG A 68 13.34 0.99 -9.12
C ARG A 68 14.50 1.23 -10.08
N GLU A 69 14.56 2.40 -10.72
CA GLU A 69 15.69 2.79 -11.57
C GLU A 69 16.94 3.20 -10.77
N ALA A 70 16.75 3.65 -9.53
CA ALA A 70 17.80 4.20 -8.69
C ALA A 70 18.59 3.13 -7.89
N THR A 71 18.19 1.85 -7.94
CA THR A 71 18.82 0.77 -7.17
C THR A 71 18.65 -0.59 -7.83
N ASP A 72 19.63 -1.47 -7.66
CA ASP A 72 19.54 -2.88 -8.04
C ASP A 72 18.77 -3.73 -7.01
N LYS A 73 18.40 -3.16 -5.87
CA LYS A 73 17.64 -3.84 -4.81
C LYS A 73 16.15 -3.83 -5.14
N PRO A 74 15.37 -4.84 -4.69
CA PRO A 74 13.93 -4.85 -4.91
C PRO A 74 13.24 -3.66 -4.24
N VAL A 75 12.32 -3.01 -4.96
CA VAL A 75 11.46 -1.94 -4.43
C VAL A 75 10.00 -2.31 -4.64
N PHE A 76 9.24 -2.31 -3.56
CA PHE A 76 7.83 -2.69 -3.52
C PHE A 76 6.95 -1.49 -3.17
N GLY A 77 5.85 -1.35 -3.90
CA GLY A 77 4.80 -0.40 -3.57
C GLY A 77 3.64 -1.10 -2.88
N ILE A 78 3.05 -0.48 -1.86
CA ILE A 78 1.98 -1.13 -1.11
C ILE A 78 0.68 -1.24 -1.90
N ALA A 79 0.39 -0.32 -2.83
CA ALA A 79 -0.82 -0.39 -3.65
C ALA A 79 -0.75 -1.55 -4.64
N GLU A 80 0.37 -1.69 -5.37
CA GLU A 80 0.63 -2.82 -6.27
C GLU A 80 0.56 -4.14 -5.50
N CYS A 81 1.31 -4.28 -4.42
CA CYS A 81 1.38 -5.51 -3.62
C CYS A 81 0.04 -5.86 -2.97
N GLY A 82 -0.70 -4.87 -2.47
CA GLY A 82 -2.00 -5.08 -1.86
C GLY A 82 -3.01 -5.67 -2.84
N VAL A 83 -3.09 -5.11 -4.05
CA VAL A 83 -3.98 -5.63 -5.10
C VAL A 83 -3.55 -7.04 -5.55
N LEU A 84 -2.27 -7.26 -5.79
CA LEU A 84 -1.75 -8.58 -6.18
C LEU A 84 -2.03 -9.64 -5.12
N ALA A 85 -1.87 -9.32 -3.83
CA ALA A 85 -2.19 -10.24 -2.74
C ALA A 85 -3.70 -10.53 -2.67
N ALA A 86 -4.55 -9.52 -2.85
CA ALA A 86 -6.00 -9.67 -2.83
C ALA A 86 -6.51 -10.59 -3.95
N LEU A 87 -5.86 -10.58 -5.12
CA LEU A 87 -6.20 -11.47 -6.24
C LEU A 87 -6.02 -12.97 -5.94
N GLY A 88 -5.23 -13.30 -4.92
CA GLY A 88 -5.13 -14.67 -4.40
C GLY A 88 -6.39 -15.13 -3.63
N HIS A 89 -7.26 -14.21 -3.25
CA HIS A 89 -8.45 -14.47 -2.44
C HIS A 89 -9.76 -14.25 -3.19
N GLY A 90 -9.76 -13.48 -4.28
CA GLY A 90 -10.97 -13.18 -5.03
C GLY A 90 -10.67 -12.74 -6.46
N ALA A 91 -11.62 -13.01 -7.38
CA ALA A 91 -11.45 -12.68 -8.80
C ALA A 91 -11.47 -11.17 -9.08
N ALA A 92 -12.16 -10.40 -8.24
CA ALA A 92 -12.29 -8.96 -8.32
C ALA A 92 -12.02 -8.31 -6.96
N VAL A 93 -11.31 -7.21 -6.94
CA VAL A 93 -10.80 -6.55 -5.75
C VAL A 93 -11.53 -5.23 -5.52
N GLY A 94 -12.07 -5.04 -4.32
CA GLY A 94 -12.57 -3.74 -3.87
C GLY A 94 -11.49 -2.96 -3.14
N VAL A 95 -11.33 -1.68 -3.48
CA VAL A 95 -10.39 -0.76 -2.81
C VAL A 95 -11.16 0.20 -1.92
N ILE A 96 -10.77 0.31 -0.65
CA ILE A 96 -11.34 1.28 0.29
C ILE A 96 -10.41 2.49 0.34
N ALA A 97 -10.70 3.53 -0.44
CA ALA A 97 -9.91 4.76 -0.49
C ALA A 97 -10.17 5.67 0.73
N ILE A 98 -9.28 6.62 1.00
CA ILE A 98 -9.48 7.64 2.05
C ILE A 98 -10.46 8.73 1.57
N LEU A 99 -10.21 9.31 0.40
CA LEU A 99 -10.95 10.45 -0.16
C LEU A 99 -11.32 10.21 -1.63
N SER A 100 -12.39 10.84 -2.07
CA SER A 100 -12.83 10.82 -3.48
C SER A 100 -11.75 11.36 -4.44
N THR A 101 -10.93 12.31 -4.01
CA THR A 101 -9.79 12.83 -4.77
C THR A 101 -8.74 11.77 -5.09
N SER A 102 -8.65 10.71 -4.30
CA SER A 102 -7.71 9.59 -4.52
C SER A 102 -8.17 8.64 -5.63
N VAL A 103 -9.47 8.46 -5.80
CA VAL A 103 -10.07 7.46 -6.71
C VAL A 103 -9.57 7.60 -8.14
N ALA A 104 -9.62 8.80 -8.72
CA ALA A 104 -9.16 9.02 -10.10
C ALA A 104 -7.66 8.71 -10.27
N ARG A 105 -6.83 8.98 -9.24
CA ARG A 105 -5.40 8.67 -9.21
C ARG A 105 -5.17 7.17 -9.16
N HIS A 106 -5.89 6.45 -8.29
CA HIS A 106 -5.82 5.00 -8.20
C HIS A 106 -6.19 4.32 -9.53
N TRP A 107 -7.27 4.74 -10.19
CA TRP A 107 -7.66 4.19 -11.49
C TRP A 107 -6.61 4.42 -12.58
N ARG A 108 -5.95 5.59 -12.62
CA ARG A 108 -4.82 5.80 -13.55
C ARG A 108 -3.69 4.83 -13.26
N TYR A 109 -3.38 4.64 -11.98
CA TYR A 109 -2.32 3.73 -11.54
C TYR A 109 -2.65 2.27 -11.86
N PHE A 110 -3.84 1.80 -11.53
CA PHE A 110 -4.25 0.42 -11.84
C PHE A 110 -4.25 0.13 -13.34
N ARG A 111 -4.63 1.10 -14.17
CA ARG A 111 -4.52 0.98 -15.64
C ARG A 111 -3.07 0.87 -16.11
N SER A 112 -2.16 1.64 -15.54
CA SER A 112 -0.73 1.55 -15.88
C SER A 112 -0.12 0.20 -15.55
N LEU A 113 -0.66 -0.50 -14.55
CA LEU A 113 -0.28 -1.85 -14.15
C LEU A 113 -1.03 -2.96 -14.92
N GLY A 114 -2.04 -2.62 -15.72
CA GLY A 114 -2.92 -3.60 -16.38
C GLY A 114 -3.84 -4.34 -15.40
N LEU A 115 -4.10 -3.79 -14.22
CA LEU A 115 -4.90 -4.40 -13.16
C LEU A 115 -6.33 -3.84 -13.07
N ASP A 116 -6.67 -2.83 -13.86
CA ASP A 116 -7.96 -2.13 -13.82
C ASP A 116 -9.16 -3.08 -14.02
N ARG A 117 -9.03 -4.08 -14.88
CA ARG A 117 -10.07 -5.09 -15.10
C ARG A 117 -10.30 -6.05 -13.92
N ARG A 118 -9.43 -6.02 -12.93
CA ARG A 118 -9.51 -6.84 -11.71
C ARG A 118 -9.98 -6.02 -10.52
N ILE A 119 -10.22 -4.71 -10.69
CA ILE A 119 -10.80 -3.84 -9.66
C ILE A 119 -12.31 -3.82 -9.84
N ALA A 120 -13.04 -4.31 -8.85
CA ALA A 120 -14.50 -4.28 -8.81
C ALA A 120 -15.02 -2.86 -8.55
N GLY A 121 -14.35 -2.14 -7.65
CA GLY A 121 -14.68 -0.77 -7.30
C GLY A 121 -13.58 -0.15 -6.44
N ASP A 122 -13.55 1.17 -6.43
CA ASP A 122 -12.69 1.98 -5.57
C ASP A 122 -13.57 3.06 -4.94
N ARG A 123 -13.86 2.92 -3.64
CA ARG A 123 -14.83 3.75 -2.94
C ARG A 123 -14.20 4.44 -1.74
N PRO A 124 -14.42 5.76 -1.57
CA PRO A 124 -13.84 6.52 -0.48
C PRO A 124 -14.66 6.42 0.81
N ILE A 125 -13.97 6.46 1.94
CA ILE A 125 -14.59 6.66 3.25
C ILE A 125 -14.85 8.13 3.58
N GLU A 126 -14.33 9.05 2.77
CA GLU A 126 -14.38 10.51 2.94
C GLU A 126 -13.76 10.97 4.27
N MET A 127 -12.62 10.39 4.62
CA MET A 127 -11.82 10.77 5.78
C MET A 127 -10.37 10.99 5.37
N GLY A 128 -9.81 12.16 5.66
CA GLY A 128 -8.39 12.45 5.45
C GLY A 128 -7.49 11.70 6.43
N VAL A 129 -6.19 11.67 6.15
CA VAL A 129 -5.20 10.88 6.92
C VAL A 129 -5.26 11.17 8.42
N ALA A 130 -5.37 12.44 8.82
CA ALA A 130 -5.44 12.82 10.23
C ALA A 130 -6.72 12.31 10.93
N ALA A 131 -7.84 12.24 10.21
CA ALA A 131 -9.12 11.79 10.76
C ALA A 131 -9.17 10.27 11.03
N LEU A 132 -8.25 9.48 10.46
CA LEU A 132 -8.16 8.04 10.71
C LEU A 132 -7.82 7.69 12.17
N SER A 133 -7.41 8.65 12.98
CA SER A 133 -7.18 8.48 14.41
C SER A 133 -8.47 8.33 15.23
N ASP A 134 -9.63 8.77 14.71
CA ASP A 134 -10.94 8.47 15.31
C ASP A 134 -11.32 7.02 14.99
N ALA A 135 -11.01 6.13 15.93
CA ALA A 135 -11.13 4.70 15.71
C ALA A 135 -12.55 4.24 15.42
N ASP A 136 -13.54 4.76 16.15
CA ASP A 136 -14.93 4.34 16.02
C ASP A 136 -15.55 4.84 14.69
N ALA A 137 -15.33 6.11 14.35
CA ALA A 137 -15.81 6.67 13.11
C ALA A 137 -15.15 5.99 11.90
N THR A 138 -13.83 5.78 11.94
CA THR A 138 -13.08 5.11 10.89
C THR A 138 -13.55 3.68 10.69
N CYS A 139 -13.67 2.90 11.76
CA CYS A 139 -14.11 1.51 11.67
C CYS A 139 -15.52 1.39 11.06
N ARG A 140 -16.46 2.22 11.50
CA ARG A 140 -17.84 2.23 10.91
C ARG A 140 -17.80 2.54 9.43
N ARG A 141 -17.07 3.57 9.00
CA ARG A 141 -16.99 3.96 7.59
C ARG A 141 -16.33 2.90 6.72
N LEU A 142 -15.27 2.26 7.23
CA LEU A 142 -14.61 1.14 6.54
C LEU A 142 -15.56 -0.05 6.32
N ILE A 143 -16.37 -0.39 7.33
CA ILE A 143 -17.36 -1.47 7.23
C ILE A 143 -18.49 -1.12 6.24
N GLU A 144 -19.02 0.10 6.29
CA GLU A 144 -20.03 0.58 5.35
C GLU A 144 -19.55 0.50 3.90
N VAL A 145 -18.38 1.06 3.63
CA VAL A 145 -17.78 1.09 2.29
C VAL A 145 -17.41 -0.32 1.84
N GLY A 146 -16.82 -1.13 2.71
CA GLY A 146 -16.50 -2.52 2.41
C GLY A 146 -17.71 -3.37 2.08
N THR A 147 -18.82 -3.16 2.80
CA THR A 147 -20.10 -3.81 2.51
C THR A 147 -20.64 -3.39 1.14
N CYS A 148 -20.56 -2.11 0.80
CA CYS A 148 -20.96 -1.61 -0.50
C CYS A 148 -20.11 -2.21 -1.65
N LEU A 149 -18.80 -2.30 -1.47
CA LEU A 149 -17.90 -2.94 -2.44
C LEU A 149 -18.24 -4.42 -2.65
N ARG A 150 -18.64 -5.14 -1.58
CA ARG A 150 -19.10 -6.53 -1.67
C ARG A 150 -20.43 -6.64 -2.40
N ASP A 151 -21.48 -5.91 -1.94
CA ASP A 151 -22.86 -6.14 -2.31
C ASP A 151 -23.25 -5.47 -3.63
N VAL A 152 -22.62 -4.34 -3.96
CA VAL A 152 -22.93 -3.53 -5.16
C VAL A 152 -21.92 -3.75 -6.26
N ASP A 153 -20.63 -3.74 -5.92
CA ASP A 153 -19.57 -3.82 -6.93
C ASP A 153 -19.10 -5.28 -7.17
N GLY A 154 -19.49 -6.22 -6.32
CA GLY A 154 -19.16 -7.63 -6.50
C GLY A 154 -17.71 -7.98 -6.15
N ALA A 155 -17.10 -7.23 -5.22
CA ALA A 155 -15.76 -7.54 -4.75
C ALA A 155 -15.72 -8.89 -4.03
N GLY A 156 -14.71 -9.71 -4.35
CA GLY A 156 -14.43 -10.97 -3.66
C GLY A 156 -13.35 -10.88 -2.60
N ALA A 157 -12.60 -9.78 -2.58
CA ALA A 157 -11.63 -9.42 -1.55
C ALA A 157 -11.51 -7.90 -1.48
N LEU A 158 -11.07 -7.37 -0.34
CA LEU A 158 -10.88 -5.95 -0.12
C LEU A 158 -9.41 -5.60 0.13
N VAL A 159 -9.00 -4.40 -0.29
CA VAL A 159 -7.70 -3.80 0.05
C VAL A 159 -7.94 -2.48 0.76
N LEU A 160 -7.24 -2.26 1.86
CA LEU A 160 -7.23 -0.98 2.55
C LEU A 160 -6.39 0.02 1.76
N GLY A 161 -6.98 1.10 1.30
CA GLY A 161 -6.35 2.11 0.44
C GLY A 161 -5.48 3.13 1.19
N CYS A 162 -4.97 2.78 2.36
CA CYS A 162 -4.05 3.60 3.15
C CYS A 162 -3.32 2.74 4.19
N ALA A 163 -2.01 2.98 4.37
CA ALA A 163 -1.24 2.34 5.44
C ALA A 163 -1.80 2.62 6.84
N GLY A 164 -2.38 3.80 7.06
CA GLY A 164 -3.01 4.19 8.33
C GLY A 164 -4.25 3.39 8.73
N MET A 165 -4.77 2.54 7.85
CA MET A 165 -5.95 1.71 8.12
C MET A 165 -5.61 0.32 8.68
N ALA A 166 -4.34 -0.05 8.80
CA ALA A 166 -3.88 -1.40 9.19
C ALA A 166 -4.54 -1.95 10.46
N ALA A 167 -4.72 -1.11 11.48
CA ALA A 167 -5.33 -1.50 12.75
C ALA A 167 -6.78 -1.99 12.62
N TYR A 168 -7.49 -1.56 11.59
CA TYR A 168 -8.91 -1.87 11.38
C TYR A 168 -9.14 -3.16 10.58
N ARG A 169 -8.10 -3.70 9.93
CA ARG A 169 -8.19 -4.87 9.04
C ARG A 169 -9.07 -5.99 9.58
N GLY A 170 -8.75 -6.49 10.77
CA GLY A 170 -9.46 -7.63 11.35
C GLY A 170 -10.92 -7.35 11.73
N ALA A 171 -11.26 -6.12 12.12
CA ALA A 171 -12.63 -5.71 12.41
C ALA A 171 -13.47 -5.64 11.14
N VAL A 172 -12.93 -5.04 10.09
CA VAL A 172 -13.57 -4.92 8.77
C VAL A 172 -13.79 -6.31 8.15
N GLU A 173 -12.77 -7.16 8.17
CA GLU A 173 -12.82 -8.54 7.66
C GLU A 173 -13.97 -9.35 8.32
N ARG A 174 -14.06 -9.31 9.64
CA ARG A 174 -15.14 -10.02 10.36
C ARG A 174 -16.54 -9.45 10.06
N ALA A 175 -16.64 -8.12 9.96
CA ALA A 175 -17.94 -7.49 9.74
C ALA A 175 -18.43 -7.61 8.31
N VAL A 176 -17.53 -7.47 7.33
CA VAL A 176 -17.88 -7.56 5.90
C VAL A 176 -17.95 -9.02 5.43
N GLY A 177 -17.23 -9.94 6.04
CA GLY A 177 -17.20 -11.35 5.65
C GLY A 177 -16.41 -11.63 4.37
N LEU A 178 -15.53 -10.74 3.96
CA LEU A 178 -14.57 -10.91 2.87
C LEU A 178 -13.13 -10.84 3.40
N PRO A 179 -12.17 -11.50 2.75
CA PRO A 179 -10.76 -11.28 3.01
C PRO A 179 -10.40 -9.80 2.86
N VAL A 180 -9.72 -9.23 3.85
CA VAL A 180 -9.25 -7.83 3.84
C VAL A 180 -7.73 -7.80 3.90
N ILE A 181 -7.11 -7.21 2.90
CA ILE A 181 -5.66 -7.12 2.75
C ILE A 181 -5.18 -5.77 3.29
N ASP A 182 -4.24 -5.83 4.25
CA ASP A 182 -3.39 -4.70 4.58
C ASP A 182 -2.27 -4.63 3.53
N PRO A 183 -2.19 -3.55 2.76
CA PRO A 183 -1.25 -3.45 1.66
C PRO A 183 0.20 -3.37 2.13
N THR A 184 0.45 -2.80 3.32
CA THR A 184 1.80 -2.72 3.90
C THR A 184 2.31 -4.09 4.29
N GLN A 185 1.48 -4.90 4.96
CA GLN A 185 1.82 -6.28 5.28
C GLN A 185 2.07 -7.12 4.02
N ALA A 186 1.24 -6.93 2.98
CA ALA A 186 1.42 -7.60 1.70
C ALA A 186 2.78 -7.26 1.05
N ALA A 187 3.15 -5.99 1.02
CA ALA A 187 4.43 -5.55 0.46
C ALA A 187 5.64 -6.09 1.23
N VAL A 188 5.59 -6.06 2.57
CA VAL A 188 6.65 -6.64 3.42
C VAL A 188 6.79 -8.14 3.19
N ALA A 189 5.67 -8.87 3.10
CA ALA A 189 5.70 -10.31 2.84
C ALA A 189 6.28 -10.63 1.46
N MET A 190 5.92 -9.85 0.43
CA MET A 190 6.49 -9.99 -0.92
C MET A 190 7.97 -9.65 -0.96
N ALA A 191 8.40 -8.60 -0.25
CA ALA A 191 9.81 -8.25 -0.12
C ALA A 191 10.62 -9.39 0.53
N ALA A 192 10.17 -9.91 1.67
CA ALA A 192 10.80 -11.03 2.34
C ALA A 192 10.89 -12.29 1.47
N THR A 193 9.83 -12.58 0.70
CA THR A 193 9.81 -13.70 -0.23
C THR A 193 10.79 -13.52 -1.39
N SER A 194 10.85 -12.31 -1.95
CA SER A 194 11.78 -11.96 -3.04
C SER A 194 13.24 -12.13 -2.61
N LEU A 195 13.59 -11.71 -1.39
CA LEU A 195 14.94 -11.89 -0.84
C LEU A 195 15.32 -13.35 -0.68
N ARG A 196 14.38 -14.22 -0.28
CA ARG A 196 14.62 -15.67 -0.19
C ARG A 196 14.91 -16.30 -1.54
N PHE A 197 14.23 -15.89 -2.60
CA PHE A 197 14.51 -16.37 -3.95
C PHE A 197 15.90 -15.95 -4.45
N ARG A 198 16.34 -14.74 -4.11
CA ARG A 198 17.69 -14.26 -4.49
C ARG A 198 18.81 -14.97 -3.72
N ALA A 199 18.57 -15.34 -2.46
CA ALA A 199 19.55 -16.06 -1.65
C ALA A 199 19.69 -17.53 -2.00
N ALA A 200 18.73 -18.11 -2.74
CA ALA A 200 18.72 -19.53 -3.14
C ALA A 200 19.38 -19.79 -4.52
N GLY A 201 19.81 -18.77 -5.24
CA GLY A 201 20.52 -18.84 -6.54
C GLY A 201 21.96 -18.45 -6.41
#